data_02258200f77f7cd2609d1fa7b2ad8319
#
_entry.id   02258200f77f7cd2609d1fa7b2ad8319
#
_cell.length_a   1.000
_cell.length_b   1.000
_cell.length_c   1.000
_cell.angle_alpha   90.00
_cell.angle_beta   90.00
_cell.angle_gamma   90.00
#
_symmetry.space_group_name_H-M   'P 1'
#
loop_
_entity.id
_entity.type
_entity.pdbx_description
1 polymer ?
#
loop_
_entity_poly.entity_id
_entity_poly.type
_entity_poly.pdbx_seq_one_letter_code
_entity_poly.pdbx_strand_id
1 'polypeptide(L)'
;MSRNDLFKQPLDTINVGIDFIHEDMKKQGIPSHQVNWAPPANGDPELLKLLDQLKNPTLYEKIQQANEEAVTRIIQSKPILVGFDKAINVMPDMTETTILHAGPPITYENMCGPMKGAVQGALVFEGLAKDLADADRVARSGAITFSPCHEHDAVGSMAGVTSPNMYVHIIKNETYGNTAFTNLSEQLAKVLRFGANDQSVVDRLIWMRDVLGPLLHDAMTFCPEGIDLRLMLSQALHMGDECHNRNVARSEEHTSEL
;
A
#
# COMPACT_ATOMS: atom_id res chain seq x y z
N MET A 1 -6.10 -23.43 33.21
CA MET A 1 -6.54 -24.72 32.68
C MET A 1 -5.98 -25.82 33.58
N SER A 2 -6.85 -26.66 34.18
CA SER A 2 -6.43 -27.81 34.97
C SER A 2 -5.88 -28.89 34.03
N ARG A 3 -4.88 -29.70 34.48
CA ARG A 3 -4.40 -30.87 33.70
C ARG A 3 -5.51 -31.82 33.27
N ASN A 4 -6.58 -31.92 34.06
CA ASN A 4 -7.75 -32.75 33.75
C ASN A 4 -8.66 -32.20 32.67
N ASP A 5 -8.58 -30.91 32.33
CA ASP A 5 -9.39 -30.31 31.27
C ASP A 5 -8.82 -30.63 29.88
N LEU A 6 -7.52 -30.94 29.79
CA LEU A 6 -6.87 -31.35 28.56
C LEU A 6 -7.45 -32.68 28.02
N PHE A 7 -7.79 -33.62 28.93
CA PHE A 7 -8.33 -34.94 28.55
C PHE A 7 -9.81 -34.92 28.19
N LYS A 8 -10.48 -33.77 28.34
CA LYS A 8 -11.91 -33.60 28.00
C LYS A 8 -12.10 -32.96 26.64
N GLN A 9 -11.02 -32.52 25.98
CA GLN A 9 -11.07 -31.90 24.66
C GLN A 9 -10.80 -32.92 23.57
N PRO A 10 -11.33 -32.76 22.37
CA PRO A 10 -10.93 -33.58 21.20
C PRO A 10 -9.42 -33.48 21.01
N LEU A 11 -8.80 -34.64 20.79
CA LEU A 11 -7.39 -34.68 20.51
C LEU A 11 -7.15 -34.16 19.07
N ASP A 12 -6.36 -33.12 18.94
CA ASP A 12 -5.86 -32.60 17.66
C ASP A 12 -4.32 -32.61 17.72
N THR A 13 -3.68 -33.17 16.70
CA THR A 13 -2.24 -33.45 16.76
C THR A 13 -1.51 -32.76 15.61
N ILE A 14 -0.31 -32.25 15.94
CA ILE A 14 0.65 -31.76 14.94
C ILE A 14 1.80 -32.77 14.89
N ASN A 15 1.99 -33.41 13.76
CA ASN A 15 3.11 -34.31 13.53
C ASN A 15 4.26 -33.59 12.81
N VAL A 16 5.47 -33.69 13.38
CA VAL A 16 6.67 -33.14 12.78
C VAL A 16 7.65 -34.27 12.57
N GLY A 17 7.95 -34.60 11.32
CA GLY A 17 8.90 -35.68 10.98
C GLY A 17 8.23 -36.82 10.20
N ILE A 18 8.19 -38.02 10.79
CA ILE A 18 7.88 -39.25 10.07
C ILE A 18 6.41 -39.34 9.70
N ASP A 19 6.10 -39.39 8.41
CA ASP A 19 4.74 -39.32 7.84
C ASP A 19 3.82 -40.46 8.31
N PHE A 20 4.35 -41.65 8.57
CA PHE A 20 3.51 -42.79 8.94
C PHE A 20 2.75 -42.56 10.26
N ILE A 21 3.27 -41.75 11.19
CA ILE A 21 2.60 -41.42 12.44
C ILE A 21 1.32 -40.60 12.14
N HIS A 22 1.44 -39.63 11.24
CA HIS A 22 0.31 -38.84 10.78
C HIS A 22 -0.76 -39.72 10.11
N GLU A 23 -0.34 -40.65 9.24
CA GLU A 23 -1.25 -41.58 8.60
C GLU A 23 -1.94 -42.54 9.59
N ASP A 24 -1.23 -43.02 10.61
CA ASP A 24 -1.82 -43.86 11.64
C ASP A 24 -2.81 -43.13 12.53
N MET A 25 -2.53 -41.86 12.89
CA MET A 25 -3.49 -41.02 13.61
C MET A 25 -4.77 -40.83 12.81
N LYS A 26 -4.68 -40.54 11.51
CA LYS A 26 -5.84 -40.42 10.62
C LYS A 26 -6.65 -41.73 10.55
N LYS A 27 -6.01 -42.89 10.45
CA LYS A 27 -6.70 -44.19 10.45
C LYS A 27 -7.47 -44.45 11.75
N GLN A 28 -7.00 -43.89 12.85
CA GLN A 28 -7.66 -43.94 14.16
C GLN A 28 -8.74 -42.86 14.34
N GLY A 29 -9.00 -42.04 13.32
CA GLY A 29 -9.98 -40.96 13.36
C GLY A 29 -9.54 -39.75 14.20
N ILE A 30 -8.26 -39.63 14.50
CA ILE A 30 -7.68 -38.48 15.22
C ILE A 30 -7.25 -37.43 14.22
N PRO A 31 -7.78 -36.17 14.30
CA PRO A 31 -7.28 -35.08 13.50
C PRO A 31 -5.77 -34.90 13.67
N SER A 32 -5.04 -34.87 12.56
CA SER A 32 -3.59 -34.75 12.56
C SER A 32 -3.13 -33.87 11.41
N HIS A 33 -2.24 -32.93 11.69
CA HIS A 33 -1.64 -32.03 10.73
C HIS A 33 -0.15 -32.38 10.54
N GLN A 34 0.23 -32.74 9.34
CA GLN A 34 1.63 -33.02 8.99
C GLN A 34 2.38 -31.74 8.70
N VAL A 35 3.50 -31.52 9.36
CA VAL A 35 4.44 -30.43 9.10
C VAL A 35 5.63 -30.96 8.32
N ASN A 36 5.86 -30.48 7.13
CA ASN A 36 7.09 -30.70 6.38
C ASN A 36 8.21 -29.85 6.96
N TRP A 37 8.87 -30.39 7.97
CA TRP A 37 9.99 -29.72 8.59
C TRP A 37 11.26 -29.92 7.76
N ALA A 38 11.98 -28.83 7.53
CA ALA A 38 13.33 -28.86 7.00
C ALA A 38 14.23 -28.06 7.93
N PRO A 39 15.52 -28.48 8.08
CA PRO A 39 16.46 -27.70 8.86
C PRO A 39 16.67 -26.31 8.23
N PRO A 40 17.07 -25.29 9.01
CA PRO A 40 17.42 -23.99 8.47
C PRO A 40 18.33 -24.12 7.24
N ALA A 41 18.04 -23.37 6.18
CA ALA A 41 18.76 -23.44 4.90
C ALA A 41 18.82 -24.86 4.27
N ASN A 42 17.86 -25.74 4.57
CA ASN A 42 17.87 -27.16 4.17
C ASN A 42 19.14 -27.90 4.58
N GLY A 43 19.86 -27.43 5.60
CA GLY A 43 21.12 -27.98 6.05
C GLY A 43 22.35 -27.61 5.21
N ASP A 44 22.21 -26.66 4.30
CA ASP A 44 23.34 -26.17 3.49
C ASP A 44 24.37 -25.45 4.38
N PRO A 45 25.64 -25.95 4.44
CA PRO A 45 26.65 -25.39 5.34
C PRO A 45 27.05 -23.95 5.04
N GLU A 46 27.03 -23.53 3.76
CA GLU A 46 27.40 -22.18 3.37
C GLU A 46 26.31 -21.20 3.76
N LEU A 47 25.06 -21.57 3.53
CA LEU A 47 23.91 -20.74 3.96
C LEU A 47 23.80 -20.69 5.48
N LEU A 48 24.08 -21.76 6.19
CA LEU A 48 24.14 -21.79 7.67
C LEU A 48 25.17 -20.82 8.22
N LYS A 49 26.36 -20.74 7.62
CA LYS A 49 27.37 -19.74 8.00
C LYS A 49 26.90 -18.31 7.80
N LEU A 50 26.18 -18.04 6.70
CA LEU A 50 25.60 -16.72 6.46
C LEU A 50 24.52 -16.40 7.49
N LEU A 51 23.64 -17.33 7.82
CA LEU A 51 22.64 -17.18 8.88
C LEU A 51 23.28 -16.92 10.25
N ASP A 52 24.40 -17.59 10.57
CA ASP A 52 25.12 -17.35 11.82
C ASP A 52 25.79 -15.96 11.87
N GLN A 53 26.22 -15.43 10.73
CA GLN A 53 26.68 -14.03 10.66
C GLN A 53 25.58 -13.04 10.97
N LEU A 54 24.34 -13.30 10.53
CA LEU A 54 23.17 -12.47 10.87
C LEU A 54 22.81 -12.53 12.36
N LYS A 55 23.17 -13.61 13.05
CA LYS A 55 23.00 -13.75 14.50
C LYS A 55 24.12 -13.11 15.32
N ASN A 56 25.09 -12.46 14.69
CA ASN A 56 26.14 -11.72 15.40
C ASN A 56 25.48 -10.72 16.38
N PRO A 57 25.82 -10.78 17.68
CA PRO A 57 25.18 -9.92 18.68
C PRO A 57 25.22 -8.44 18.35
N THR A 58 26.36 -7.93 17.85
CA THR A 58 26.51 -6.53 17.48
C THR A 58 25.59 -6.13 16.30
N LEU A 59 25.43 -7.01 15.30
CA LEU A 59 24.52 -6.77 14.19
C LEU A 59 23.07 -6.86 14.66
N TYR A 60 22.74 -7.82 15.49
CA TYR A 60 21.42 -7.98 16.07
C TYR A 60 21.00 -6.75 16.88
N GLU A 61 21.88 -6.24 17.75
CA GLU A 61 21.63 -5.02 18.51
C GLU A 61 21.38 -3.81 17.61
N LYS A 62 22.17 -3.64 16.54
CA LYS A 62 21.92 -2.56 15.55
C LYS A 62 20.57 -2.69 14.86
N ILE A 63 20.18 -3.92 14.49
CA ILE A 63 18.87 -4.18 13.88
C ILE A 63 17.75 -3.85 14.88
N GLN A 64 17.88 -4.27 16.15
CA GLN A 64 16.89 -3.96 17.18
C GLN A 64 16.76 -2.45 17.40
N GLN A 65 17.86 -1.72 17.52
CA GLN A 65 17.85 -0.27 17.67
C GLN A 65 17.20 0.43 16.47
N ALA A 66 17.50 0.00 15.25
CA ALA A 66 16.87 0.55 14.04
C ALA A 66 15.36 0.26 14.01
N ASN A 67 14.94 -0.94 14.41
CA ASN A 67 13.53 -1.31 14.49
C ASN A 67 12.80 -0.50 15.57
N GLU A 68 13.39 -0.33 16.75
CA GLU A 68 12.84 0.49 17.83
C GLU A 68 12.69 1.95 17.41
N GLU A 69 13.67 2.50 16.71
CA GLU A 69 13.59 3.86 16.16
C GLU A 69 12.46 3.95 15.12
N ALA A 70 12.37 3.01 14.18
CA ALA A 70 11.34 3.00 13.15
C ALA A 70 9.93 2.92 13.78
N VAL A 71 9.71 2.01 14.72
CA VAL A 71 8.45 1.87 15.44
C VAL A 71 8.12 3.15 16.22
N THR A 72 9.11 3.73 16.90
CA THR A 72 8.93 4.98 17.63
C THR A 72 8.50 6.12 16.72
N ARG A 73 9.14 6.27 15.56
CA ARG A 73 8.76 7.27 14.55
C ARG A 73 7.34 7.09 14.05
N ILE A 74 6.92 5.85 13.78
CA ILE A 74 5.53 5.54 13.37
C ILE A 74 4.54 5.90 14.48
N ILE A 75 4.80 5.47 15.71
CA ILE A 75 3.90 5.70 16.86
C ILE A 75 3.80 7.18 17.21
N GLN A 76 4.87 7.93 17.13
CA GLN A 76 4.92 9.35 17.50
C GLN A 76 4.54 10.28 16.35
N SER A 77 4.39 9.80 15.13
CA SER A 77 3.98 10.63 14.00
C SER A 77 2.63 11.28 14.27
N LYS A 78 2.47 12.52 13.82
CA LYS A 78 1.20 13.27 13.88
C LYS A 78 0.85 13.76 12.47
N PRO A 79 0.18 12.92 11.67
CA PRO A 79 -0.19 13.26 10.30
C PRO A 79 -1.39 14.21 10.30
N ILE A 80 -1.20 15.40 9.76
CA ILE A 80 -2.23 16.43 9.59
C ILE A 80 -2.44 16.63 8.09
N LEU A 81 -3.66 16.45 7.61
CA LEU A 81 -4.06 16.84 6.27
C LEU A 81 -4.15 18.37 6.23
N VAL A 82 -3.30 18.99 5.44
CA VAL A 82 -3.17 20.46 5.39
C VAL A 82 -3.63 21.05 4.06
N GLY A 83 -3.91 20.23 3.06
CA GLY A 83 -4.37 20.73 1.77
C GLY A 83 -4.51 19.67 0.71
N PHE A 84 -4.99 20.14 -0.44
CA PHE A 84 -5.06 19.38 -1.70
C PHE A 84 -4.53 20.26 -2.83
N ASP A 85 -3.72 19.71 -3.71
CA ASP A 85 -3.29 20.38 -4.93
C ASP A 85 -2.91 19.34 -5.99
N LYS A 86 -2.69 19.80 -7.23
CA LYS A 86 -2.17 18.93 -8.29
C LYS A 86 -0.78 18.44 -7.94
N ALA A 87 -0.51 17.18 -8.26
CA ALA A 87 0.79 16.55 -7.99
C ALA A 87 1.97 17.39 -8.52
N ILE A 88 1.85 17.93 -9.73
CA ILE A 88 2.90 18.76 -10.35
C ILE A 88 3.23 20.04 -9.59
N ASN A 89 2.31 20.56 -8.78
CA ASN A 89 2.53 21.81 -8.05
C ASN A 89 3.27 21.59 -6.73
N VAL A 90 3.17 20.39 -6.14
CA VAL A 90 3.57 20.18 -4.73
C VAL A 90 4.52 19.02 -4.50
N MET A 91 4.55 18.04 -5.42
CA MET A 91 5.40 16.87 -5.25
C MET A 91 6.81 17.12 -5.76
N PRO A 92 7.85 16.66 -5.04
CA PRO A 92 9.23 16.82 -5.48
C PRO A 92 9.48 16.18 -6.85
N ASP A 93 10.26 16.86 -7.69
CA ASP A 93 10.74 16.38 -9.00
C ASP A 93 9.67 15.90 -9.97
N MET A 94 8.40 16.33 -9.77
CA MET A 94 7.30 16.02 -10.66
C MET A 94 7.37 16.90 -11.93
N THR A 95 7.24 16.27 -13.09
CA THR A 95 7.22 16.96 -14.40
C THR A 95 5.95 16.59 -15.18
N GLU A 96 5.68 17.30 -16.28
CA GLU A 96 4.52 17.04 -17.15
C GLU A 96 4.49 15.63 -17.76
N THR A 97 5.64 14.95 -17.79
CA THR A 97 5.78 13.60 -18.35
C THR A 97 6.13 12.53 -17.31
N THR A 98 6.06 12.87 -16.03
CA THR A 98 6.34 11.93 -14.92
C THR A 98 5.07 11.17 -14.53
N ILE A 99 5.15 9.86 -14.49
CA ILE A 99 4.12 8.98 -13.92
C ILE A 99 4.75 8.24 -12.75
N LEU A 100 4.26 8.49 -11.54
CA LEU A 100 4.67 7.77 -10.35
C LEU A 100 3.89 6.48 -10.20
N HIS A 101 4.53 5.46 -9.66
CA HIS A 101 3.91 4.16 -9.43
C HIS A 101 4.23 3.62 -8.03
N ALA A 102 3.37 2.79 -7.48
CA ALA A 102 3.65 2.05 -6.25
C ALA A 102 4.69 0.93 -6.50
N GLY A 103 5.49 0.65 -5.48
CA GLY A 103 6.50 -0.41 -5.52
C GLY A 103 7.88 0.05 -5.96
N PRO A 104 8.82 -0.88 -6.15
CA PRO A 104 10.20 -0.56 -6.51
C PRO A 104 10.33 -0.08 -7.95
N PRO A 105 11.49 0.49 -8.36
CA PRO A 105 11.74 0.88 -9.74
C PRO A 105 11.46 -0.27 -10.70
N ILE A 106 10.68 0.01 -11.74
CA ILE A 106 10.27 -0.99 -12.74
C ILE A 106 10.07 -0.30 -14.10
N THR A 107 10.48 -0.95 -15.18
CA THR A 107 10.19 -0.48 -16.53
C THR A 107 8.78 -0.86 -16.94
N TYR A 108 8.17 -0.08 -17.83
CA TYR A 108 6.79 -0.31 -18.28
C TYR A 108 6.57 -1.74 -18.80
N GLU A 109 7.54 -2.32 -19.52
CA GLU A 109 7.46 -3.69 -20.03
C GLU A 109 7.27 -4.74 -18.94
N ASN A 110 7.87 -4.51 -17.79
CA ASN A 110 7.88 -5.44 -16.66
C ASN A 110 6.73 -5.18 -15.66
N MET A 111 5.96 -4.10 -15.83
CA MET A 111 4.80 -3.81 -14.99
C MET A 111 3.73 -4.91 -15.13
N CYS A 112 3.03 -5.19 -14.05
CA CYS A 112 1.87 -6.09 -14.07
C CYS A 112 0.71 -5.49 -14.89
N GLY A 113 -0.24 -6.33 -15.30
CA GLY A 113 -1.40 -5.91 -16.11
C GLY A 113 -2.17 -4.72 -15.53
N PRO A 114 -2.59 -4.76 -14.26
CA PRO A 114 -3.27 -3.62 -13.63
C PRO A 114 -2.46 -2.32 -13.67
N MET A 115 -1.17 -2.37 -13.41
CA MET A 115 -0.32 -1.17 -13.44
C MET A 115 -0.17 -0.62 -14.87
N LYS A 116 -0.01 -1.48 -15.88
CA LYS A 116 -0.02 -1.05 -17.29
C LYS A 116 -1.34 -0.38 -17.66
N GLY A 117 -2.46 -0.96 -17.25
CA GLY A 117 -3.78 -0.36 -17.46
C GLY A 117 -3.90 1.02 -16.78
N ALA A 118 -3.39 1.15 -15.56
CA ALA A 118 -3.37 2.41 -14.84
C ALA A 118 -2.51 3.48 -15.55
N VAL A 119 -1.32 3.12 -16.01
CA VAL A 119 -0.45 4.00 -16.80
C VAL A 119 -1.15 4.45 -18.07
N GLN A 120 -1.76 3.54 -18.84
CA GLN A 120 -2.47 3.88 -20.06
C GLN A 120 -3.62 4.85 -19.83
N GLY A 121 -4.44 4.61 -18.80
CA GLY A 121 -5.52 5.51 -18.42
C GLY A 121 -5.01 6.89 -17.98
N ALA A 122 -3.92 6.95 -17.22
CA ALA A 122 -3.30 8.20 -16.81
C ALA A 122 -2.77 8.99 -18.02
N LEU A 123 -2.13 8.33 -19.00
CA LEU A 123 -1.63 8.99 -20.22
C LEU A 123 -2.76 9.59 -21.06
N VAL A 124 -3.90 8.91 -21.15
CA VAL A 124 -5.11 9.46 -21.80
C VAL A 124 -5.68 10.64 -21.01
N PHE A 125 -5.78 10.49 -19.68
CA PHE A 125 -6.23 11.56 -18.79
C PHE A 125 -5.37 12.82 -18.88
N GLU A 126 -4.05 12.68 -18.98
CA GLU A 126 -3.10 13.79 -19.12
C GLU A 126 -3.10 14.39 -20.54
N GLY A 127 -3.75 13.75 -21.51
CA GLY A 127 -3.71 14.17 -22.91
C GLY A 127 -2.38 13.88 -23.62
N LEU A 128 -1.52 13.06 -23.00
CA LEU A 128 -0.26 12.62 -23.58
C LEU A 128 -0.47 11.50 -24.61
N ALA A 129 -1.63 10.86 -24.60
CA ALA A 129 -2.07 9.88 -25.57
C ALA A 129 -3.53 10.14 -25.96
N LYS A 130 -3.84 9.89 -27.24
CA LYS A 130 -5.21 10.11 -27.76
C LYS A 130 -6.20 9.00 -27.43
N ASP A 131 -5.70 7.79 -27.23
CA ASP A 131 -6.45 6.59 -26.89
C ASP A 131 -5.54 5.56 -26.21
N LEU A 132 -6.12 4.42 -25.76
CA LEU A 132 -5.37 3.38 -25.04
C LEU A 132 -4.29 2.70 -25.89
N ALA A 133 -4.52 2.56 -27.20
CA ALA A 133 -3.53 1.97 -28.12
C ALA A 133 -2.34 2.90 -28.29
N ASP A 134 -2.60 4.19 -28.41
CA ASP A 134 -1.57 5.22 -28.43
C ASP A 134 -0.84 5.33 -27.08
N ALA A 135 -1.55 5.16 -25.97
CA ALA A 135 -0.96 5.18 -24.63
C ALA A 135 0.09 4.07 -24.42
N ASP A 136 -0.15 2.85 -24.91
CA ASP A 136 0.87 1.78 -24.88
C ASP A 136 2.12 2.15 -25.69
N ARG A 137 1.93 2.74 -26.87
CA ARG A 137 3.02 3.22 -27.71
C ARG A 137 3.81 4.33 -27.04
N VAL A 138 3.14 5.31 -26.44
CA VAL A 138 3.77 6.44 -25.73
C VAL A 138 4.53 5.95 -24.51
N ALA A 139 3.95 5.04 -23.72
CA ALA A 139 4.61 4.45 -22.55
C ALA A 139 5.92 3.72 -22.89
N ARG A 140 6.00 3.09 -24.08
CA ARG A 140 7.20 2.39 -24.59
C ARG A 140 8.21 3.29 -25.28
N SER A 141 7.85 4.51 -25.58
CA SER A 141 8.68 5.39 -26.42
C SER A 141 9.92 5.97 -25.71
N GLY A 142 9.98 5.88 -24.39
CA GLY A 142 10.98 6.55 -23.57
C GLY A 142 10.67 8.03 -23.30
N ALA A 143 9.53 8.56 -23.77
CA ALA A 143 9.11 9.95 -23.53
C ALA A 143 8.53 10.16 -22.13
N ILE A 144 8.14 9.07 -21.44
CA ILE A 144 7.56 9.10 -20.10
C ILE A 144 8.60 8.66 -19.08
N THR A 145 8.74 9.43 -18.02
CA THR A 145 9.54 9.06 -16.85
C THR A 145 8.68 8.29 -15.86
N PHE A 146 9.04 7.04 -15.57
CA PHE A 146 8.43 6.24 -14.52
C PHE A 146 9.30 6.27 -13.28
N SER A 147 8.73 6.63 -12.13
CA SER A 147 9.45 6.71 -10.87
C SER A 147 8.61 6.15 -9.71
N PRO A 148 9.25 5.52 -8.71
CA PRO A 148 8.55 5.05 -7.53
C PRO A 148 7.98 6.20 -6.69
N CYS A 149 6.75 6.05 -6.19
CA CYS A 149 6.13 7.04 -5.31
C CYS A 149 7.02 7.44 -4.12
N HIS A 150 7.73 6.47 -3.52
CA HIS A 150 8.55 6.72 -2.34
C HIS A 150 9.82 7.58 -2.60
N GLU A 151 10.21 7.78 -3.85
CA GLU A 151 11.27 8.73 -4.22
C GLU A 151 10.76 10.18 -4.31
N HIS A 152 9.44 10.37 -4.22
CA HIS A 152 8.75 11.67 -4.31
C HIS A 152 7.92 11.98 -3.05
N ASP A 153 8.32 11.45 -1.89
CA ASP A 153 7.59 11.57 -0.62
C ASP A 153 6.12 11.15 -0.70
N ALA A 154 5.79 10.24 -1.60
CA ALA A 154 4.43 9.81 -1.86
C ALA A 154 4.18 8.35 -1.50
N VAL A 155 2.92 8.07 -1.17
CA VAL A 155 2.40 6.73 -1.00
C VAL A 155 1.30 6.50 -2.04
N GLY A 156 1.46 5.46 -2.86
CA GLY A 156 0.48 5.04 -3.83
C GLY A 156 -0.25 3.77 -3.39
N SER A 157 -1.49 3.60 -3.82
CA SER A 157 -2.19 2.32 -3.69
C SER A 157 -1.50 1.25 -4.54
N MET A 158 -1.62 -0.01 -4.13
CA MET A 158 -1.08 -1.14 -4.88
C MET A 158 -1.54 -1.10 -6.35
N ALA A 159 -0.59 -1.18 -7.28
CA ALA A 159 -0.77 -0.99 -8.73
C ALA A 159 -1.31 0.39 -9.14
N GLY A 160 -1.49 1.32 -8.21
CA GLY A 160 -1.90 2.69 -8.52
C GLY A 160 -0.76 3.53 -9.10
N VAL A 161 -1.15 4.58 -9.80
CA VAL A 161 -0.25 5.58 -10.37
C VAL A 161 -0.69 6.98 -9.97
N THR A 162 0.28 7.90 -9.94
CA THR A 162 0.00 9.34 -9.77
C THR A 162 0.60 10.07 -10.97
N SER A 163 -0.20 10.88 -11.62
CA SER A 163 0.19 11.69 -12.77
C SER A 163 0.13 13.19 -12.46
N PRO A 164 0.74 14.06 -13.26
CA PRO A 164 0.94 15.48 -12.95
C PRO A 164 -0.31 16.25 -12.54
N ASN A 165 -1.43 16.04 -13.24
CA ASN A 165 -2.68 16.77 -13.00
C ASN A 165 -3.65 16.07 -12.06
N MET A 166 -3.29 14.92 -11.47
CA MET A 166 -4.04 14.33 -10.37
C MET A 166 -3.89 15.16 -9.10
N TYR A 167 -5.00 15.41 -8.42
CA TYR A 167 -4.96 16.01 -7.09
C TYR A 167 -4.46 15.02 -6.06
N VAL A 168 -3.66 15.53 -5.14
CA VAL A 168 -3.08 14.76 -4.03
C VAL A 168 -3.45 15.41 -2.70
N HIS A 169 -3.59 14.57 -1.68
CA HIS A 169 -3.59 15.03 -0.29
C HIS A 169 -2.19 15.50 0.07
N ILE A 170 -2.10 16.62 0.76
CA ILE A 170 -0.85 17.15 1.33
C ILE A 170 -0.90 16.90 2.83
N ILE A 171 -0.09 15.97 3.30
CA ILE A 171 -0.10 15.53 4.70
C ILE A 171 1.21 15.93 5.36
N LYS A 172 1.12 16.81 6.35
CA LYS A 172 2.27 17.25 7.14
C LYS A 172 2.38 16.42 8.41
N ASN A 173 3.55 15.89 8.67
CA ASN A 173 3.84 15.26 9.94
C ASN A 173 4.33 16.34 10.93
N GLU A 174 3.49 16.76 11.86
CA GLU A 174 3.84 17.82 12.83
C GLU A 174 4.99 17.41 13.76
N THR A 175 5.15 16.12 14.06
CA THR A 175 6.21 15.66 14.95
C THR A 175 7.59 15.78 14.31
N TYR A 176 7.71 15.46 13.03
CA TYR A 176 9.02 15.38 12.35
C TYR A 176 9.21 16.43 11.26
N GLY A 177 8.15 17.16 10.90
CA GLY A 177 8.20 18.27 9.96
C GLY A 177 8.25 17.88 8.48
N ASN A 178 8.26 16.60 8.17
CA ASN A 178 8.20 16.11 6.77
C ASN A 178 6.77 16.20 6.23
N THR A 179 6.67 16.23 4.90
CA THR A 179 5.41 16.19 4.17
C THR A 179 5.33 14.89 3.36
N ALA A 180 4.14 14.32 3.24
CA ALA A 180 3.86 13.16 2.42
C ALA A 180 2.64 13.42 1.53
N PHE A 181 2.56 12.70 0.41
CA PHE A 181 1.53 12.86 -0.58
C PHE A 181 0.83 11.53 -0.89
N THR A 182 -0.46 11.58 -1.17
CA THR A 182 -1.21 10.44 -1.71
C THR A 182 -2.32 10.93 -2.62
N ASN A 183 -2.57 10.22 -3.72
CA ASN A 183 -3.62 10.62 -4.66
C ASN A 183 -5.02 10.35 -4.11
N LEU A 184 -5.99 11.14 -4.60
CA LEU A 184 -7.41 10.88 -4.38
C LEU A 184 -7.83 9.60 -5.11
N SER A 185 -8.72 8.82 -4.50
CA SER A 185 -9.31 7.64 -5.14
C SER A 185 -10.58 8.04 -5.90
N GLU A 186 -10.84 7.39 -7.04
CA GLU A 186 -12.00 7.66 -7.90
C GLU A 186 -13.33 7.21 -7.31
N GLN A 187 -13.31 6.37 -6.25
CA GLN A 187 -14.50 5.86 -5.54
C GLN A 187 -15.53 5.13 -6.44
N LEU A 188 -15.08 4.58 -7.54
CA LEU A 188 -15.91 3.77 -8.45
C LEU A 188 -15.70 2.29 -8.18
N ALA A 189 -16.64 1.46 -8.65
CA ALA A 189 -16.46 0.00 -8.73
C ALA A 189 -15.28 -0.38 -9.64
N LYS A 190 -15.04 0.44 -10.68
CA LYS A 190 -13.88 0.37 -11.58
C LYS A 190 -12.98 1.57 -11.29
N VAL A 191 -11.73 1.32 -10.96
CA VAL A 191 -10.75 2.36 -10.63
C VAL A 191 -9.43 2.09 -11.32
N LEU A 192 -8.66 3.14 -11.53
CA LEU A 192 -7.38 3.09 -12.23
C LEU A 192 -6.41 2.09 -11.58
N ARG A 193 -6.34 2.03 -10.24
CA ARG A 193 -5.48 1.11 -9.49
C ARG A 193 -5.76 -0.38 -9.72
N PHE A 194 -6.92 -0.72 -10.27
CA PHE A 194 -7.25 -2.08 -10.69
C PHE A 194 -7.03 -2.31 -12.19
N GLY A 195 -6.44 -1.32 -12.88
CA GLY A 195 -6.16 -1.36 -14.30
C GLY A 195 -7.36 -1.01 -15.18
N ALA A 196 -8.48 -0.56 -14.57
CA ALA A 196 -9.61 -0.07 -15.35
C ALA A 196 -9.29 1.30 -15.93
N ASN A 197 -9.47 1.46 -17.23
CA ASN A 197 -9.09 2.66 -17.98
C ASN A 197 -10.09 2.98 -19.10
N ASP A 198 -11.32 2.51 -18.97
CA ASP A 198 -12.39 2.87 -19.89
C ASP A 198 -12.76 4.35 -19.74
N GLN A 199 -13.57 4.86 -20.70
CA GLN A 199 -13.93 6.27 -20.76
C GLN A 199 -14.58 6.75 -19.44
N SER A 200 -15.35 5.92 -18.75
CA SER A 200 -16.00 6.34 -17.50
C SER A 200 -14.98 6.62 -16.37
N VAL A 201 -13.87 5.90 -16.35
CA VAL A 201 -12.75 6.14 -15.40
C VAL A 201 -12.03 7.45 -15.76
N VAL A 202 -11.73 7.65 -17.05
CA VAL A 202 -11.08 8.88 -17.54
C VAL A 202 -11.97 10.10 -17.27
N ASP A 203 -13.27 10.02 -17.54
CA ASP A 203 -14.24 11.10 -17.28
C ASP A 203 -14.29 11.42 -15.76
N ARG A 204 -14.23 10.39 -14.91
CA ARG A 204 -14.18 10.61 -13.45
C ARG A 204 -12.91 11.31 -13.03
N LEU A 205 -11.75 10.94 -13.56
CA LEU A 205 -10.48 11.64 -13.29
C LEU A 205 -10.53 13.10 -13.75
N ILE A 206 -11.11 13.36 -14.92
CA ILE A 206 -11.31 14.73 -15.42
C ILE A 206 -12.22 15.53 -14.47
N TRP A 207 -13.32 14.94 -14.01
CA TRP A 207 -14.21 15.58 -13.03
C TRP A 207 -13.47 15.83 -11.70
N MET A 208 -12.64 14.89 -11.24
CA MET A 208 -11.82 15.08 -10.04
C MET A 208 -10.82 16.24 -10.21
N ARG A 209 -10.22 16.36 -11.39
CA ARG A 209 -9.28 17.44 -11.70
C ARG A 209 -9.97 18.81 -11.78
N ASP A 210 -11.13 18.87 -12.43
CA ASP A 210 -11.75 20.13 -12.82
C ASP A 210 -12.80 20.64 -11.80
N VAL A 211 -13.34 19.76 -10.97
CA VAL A 211 -14.41 20.07 -10.02
C VAL A 211 -14.03 19.71 -8.58
N LEU A 212 -13.79 18.42 -8.28
CA LEU A 212 -13.59 17.97 -6.92
C LEU A 212 -12.30 18.54 -6.31
N GLY A 213 -11.20 18.45 -7.03
CA GLY A 213 -9.91 18.92 -6.54
C GLY A 213 -9.90 20.42 -6.18
N PRO A 214 -10.34 21.31 -7.07
CA PRO A 214 -10.49 22.73 -6.73
C PRO A 214 -11.40 22.98 -5.54
N LEU A 215 -12.53 22.27 -5.44
CA LEU A 215 -13.44 22.39 -4.30
C LEU A 215 -12.76 21.98 -2.98
N LEU A 216 -12.03 20.87 -2.96
CA LEU A 216 -11.30 20.43 -1.77
C LEU A 216 -10.16 21.38 -1.42
N HIS A 217 -9.46 21.89 -2.42
CA HIS A 217 -8.41 22.90 -2.22
C HIS A 217 -8.99 24.13 -1.53
N ASP A 218 -10.08 24.67 -2.06
CA ASP A 218 -10.75 25.85 -1.48
C ASP A 218 -11.33 25.56 -0.09
N ALA A 219 -11.92 24.38 0.12
CA ALA A 219 -12.48 23.99 1.41
C ALA A 219 -11.43 23.98 2.52
N MET A 220 -10.19 23.57 2.23
CA MET A 220 -9.11 23.56 3.22
C MET A 220 -8.71 24.96 3.68
N THR A 221 -9.03 26.01 2.95
CA THR A 221 -8.81 27.39 3.42
C THR A 221 -9.65 27.74 4.65
N PHE A 222 -10.75 27.03 4.89
CA PHE A 222 -11.59 27.17 6.08
C PHE A 222 -11.12 26.28 7.25
N CYS A 223 -10.11 25.43 7.04
CA CYS A 223 -9.53 24.55 8.04
C CYS A 223 -8.01 24.85 8.22
N PRO A 224 -7.65 26.06 8.71
CA PRO A 224 -6.25 26.50 8.74
C PRO A 224 -5.36 25.63 9.65
N GLU A 225 -5.96 24.95 10.63
CA GLU A 225 -5.26 24.00 11.51
C GLU A 225 -5.08 22.60 10.90
N GLY A 226 -5.69 22.38 9.75
CA GLY A 226 -5.73 21.08 9.09
C GLY A 226 -6.62 20.06 9.80
N ILE A 227 -6.59 18.82 9.32
CA ILE A 227 -7.40 17.71 9.84
C ILE A 227 -6.46 16.63 10.38
N ASP A 228 -6.62 16.27 11.66
CA ASP A 228 -5.85 15.22 12.32
C ASP A 228 -6.34 13.84 11.85
N LEU A 229 -5.58 13.21 10.94
CA LEU A 229 -5.94 11.91 10.36
C LEU A 229 -5.90 10.77 11.39
N ARG A 230 -5.07 10.89 12.42
CA ARG A 230 -5.00 9.90 13.49
C ARG A 230 -6.24 9.94 14.37
N LEU A 231 -6.76 11.12 14.66
CA LEU A 231 -8.01 11.30 15.38
C LEU A 231 -9.18 10.70 14.61
N MET A 232 -9.26 10.97 13.30
CA MET A 232 -10.30 10.40 12.44
C MET A 232 -10.26 8.87 12.43
N LEU A 233 -9.08 8.28 12.24
CA LEU A 233 -8.89 6.83 12.28
C LEU A 233 -9.31 6.24 13.64
N SER A 234 -8.91 6.89 14.73
CA SER A 234 -9.28 6.48 16.08
C SER A 234 -10.80 6.50 16.29
N GLN A 235 -11.47 7.53 15.83
CA GLN A 235 -12.93 7.65 15.89
C GLN A 235 -13.63 6.57 15.08
N ALA A 236 -13.16 6.29 13.86
CA ALA A 236 -13.72 5.23 13.02
C ALA A 236 -13.59 3.84 13.69
N LEU A 237 -12.42 3.53 14.25
CA LEU A 237 -12.19 2.29 15.01
C LEU A 237 -13.14 2.19 16.23
N HIS A 238 -13.38 3.29 16.95
CA HIS A 238 -14.34 3.31 18.08
C HIS A 238 -15.77 3.08 17.63
N MET A 239 -16.13 3.46 16.40
CA MET A 239 -17.45 3.17 15.81
C MET A 239 -17.56 1.75 15.26
N GLY A 240 -16.53 0.92 15.41
CA GLY A 240 -16.51 -0.47 14.96
C GLY A 240 -16.06 -0.67 13.51
N ASP A 241 -15.49 0.36 12.89
CA ASP A 241 -14.88 0.23 11.58
C ASP A 241 -13.51 -0.47 11.69
N GLU A 242 -13.25 -1.45 10.86
CA GLU A 242 -11.94 -2.10 10.75
C GLU A 242 -10.94 -1.33 9.89
N CYS A 243 -11.38 -0.23 9.27
CA CYS A 243 -10.60 0.65 8.40
C CYS A 243 -9.94 -0.04 7.19
N HIS A 244 -10.46 -1.19 6.79
CA HIS A 244 -9.92 -1.95 5.65
C HIS A 244 -11.00 -2.54 4.73
N ASN A 245 -12.11 -3.03 5.29
CA ASN A 245 -13.14 -3.73 4.53
C ASN A 245 -14.27 -2.79 4.09
N ARG A 246 -14.75 -2.92 2.86
CA ARG A 246 -15.77 -2.03 2.27
C ARG A 246 -17.19 -2.23 2.77
N ASN A 247 -17.44 -3.11 3.67
CA ASN A 247 -18.79 -3.45 4.12
C ASN A 247 -19.18 -2.81 5.45
N VAL A 248 -18.33 -2.00 6.03
CA VAL A 248 -18.56 -1.33 7.32
C VAL A 248 -18.46 0.18 7.14
N ALA A 249 -19.01 0.97 8.05
CA ALA A 249 -18.88 2.44 8.01
C ALA A 249 -17.43 2.86 8.03
N ARG A 250 -16.94 3.54 7.00
CA ARG A 250 -15.53 3.65 6.72
C ARG A 250 -14.99 5.03 6.85
N SER A 251 -13.90 5.10 7.60
CA SER A 251 -12.99 6.24 7.59
C SER A 251 -12.42 6.50 6.18
N GLU A 252 -12.10 5.45 5.42
CA GLU A 252 -11.59 5.60 4.05
C GLU A 252 -12.63 6.16 3.08
N GLU A 253 -13.90 5.79 3.22
CA GLU A 253 -14.98 6.38 2.41
C GLU A 253 -15.30 7.78 2.87
N HIS A 254 -15.27 8.05 4.17
CA HIS A 254 -15.51 9.39 4.69
C HIS A 254 -14.34 10.36 4.42
N THR A 255 -13.11 9.88 4.36
CA THR A 255 -11.95 10.71 4.01
C THR A 255 -11.77 10.91 2.52
N SER A 256 -12.35 10.06 1.69
CA SER A 256 -12.28 10.17 0.23
C SER A 256 -13.56 10.70 -0.41
N GLU A 257 -14.63 10.81 0.36
CA GLU A 257 -15.90 11.45 -0.04
C GLU A 257 -15.97 12.93 0.39
N LEU A 258 -15.07 13.39 1.22
CA LEU A 258 -14.87 14.78 1.55
C LEU A 258 -13.90 15.43 0.59
#